data_eb43dbe63082e0df08352ba87ca0511b
#
_entry.id   eb43dbe63082e0df08352ba87ca0511b
#
_cell.length_a   1.000
_cell.length_b   1.000
_cell.length_c   1.000
_cell.angle_alpha   90.00
_cell.angle_beta   90.00
_cell.angle_gamma   90.00
#
_symmetry.space_group_name_H-M   'P 1'
#
loop_
_entity.id
_entity.type
_entity.pdbx_description
1 polymer ?
#
loop_
_entity_poly.entity_id
_entity_poly.type
_entity_poly.pdbx_seq_one_letter_code
_entity_poly.pdbx_strand_id
1 'polypeptide(L)'
;MTQPRAPSQHHCAHHHCVYVVLLSNDVLYEPKFRKANPDYDPSRPCVYVGLSGLSPDERFDKHKAGIKSNKFVRLYGLRLMPELYEVYNPM
;
A
#
# COMPACT_ATOMS: atom_id res chain seq x y z
N MET A 1 23.01 -5.10 2.59
CA MET A 1 21.66 -5.42 3.07
C MET A 1 20.98 -4.16 3.57
N THR A 2 19.77 -3.98 3.18
CA THR A 2 19.00 -2.88 3.68
C THR A 2 18.70 -3.12 5.15
N GLN A 3 18.98 -2.15 5.97
CA GLN A 3 18.59 -2.25 7.36
C GLN A 3 17.07 -2.26 7.47
N PRO A 4 16.51 -3.24 8.15
CA PRO A 4 15.07 -3.25 8.34
C PRO A 4 14.67 -1.99 9.09
N ARG A 5 13.59 -1.40 8.65
CA ARG A 5 13.02 -0.28 9.33
C ARG A 5 12.57 -0.73 10.71
N ALA A 6 13.02 -0.06 11.73
CA ALA A 6 12.60 -0.43 13.08
C ALA A 6 11.09 -0.18 13.20
N PRO A 7 10.29 -1.21 13.52
CA PRO A 7 8.84 -1.02 13.58
C PRO A 7 8.43 0.08 14.56
N SER A 8 9.18 0.23 15.65
CA SER A 8 8.86 1.25 16.64
C SER A 8 8.98 2.67 16.11
N GLN A 9 9.82 2.88 15.10
CA GLN A 9 9.98 4.21 14.49
C GLN A 9 8.80 4.58 13.62
N HIS A 10 8.04 3.60 13.19
CA HIS A 10 6.90 3.78 12.31
C HIS A 10 5.64 3.23 12.93
N HIS A 11 5.67 3.13 14.26
CA HIS A 11 4.56 2.58 15.02
C HIS A 11 3.41 3.57 15.01
N CYS A 12 2.25 3.10 14.65
CA CYS A 12 1.07 3.94 14.49
C CYS A 12 -0.02 3.64 15.50
N ALA A 13 0.36 3.14 16.70
CA ALA A 13 -0.60 2.69 17.71
C ALA A 13 -1.59 3.76 18.13
N HIS A 14 -1.15 5.01 18.22
CA HIS A 14 -1.99 6.13 18.61
C HIS A 14 -2.21 7.11 17.47
N HIS A 15 -1.79 6.72 16.27
CA HIS A 15 -1.87 7.55 15.10
C HIS A 15 -2.23 6.66 13.92
N HIS A 16 -2.58 7.27 12.81
CA HIS A 16 -2.75 6.54 11.57
C HIS A 16 -1.54 6.77 10.69
N CYS A 17 -1.15 5.75 9.97
CA CYS A 17 -0.14 5.87 8.93
C CYS A 17 -0.80 5.74 7.58
N VAL A 18 -0.39 6.62 6.65
CA VAL A 18 -0.72 6.46 5.25
C VAL A 18 0.33 5.55 4.63
N TYR A 19 -0.10 4.74 3.67
CA TYR A 19 0.83 3.91 2.92
C TYR A 19 0.37 3.81 1.48
N VAL A 20 1.34 3.56 0.60
CA VAL A 20 1.09 3.42 -0.83
C VAL A 20 1.74 2.12 -1.27
N VAL A 21 0.98 1.29 -1.97
CA VAL A 21 1.45 0.02 -2.51
C VAL A 21 1.52 0.12 -4.02
N LEU A 22 2.66 -0.24 -4.59
CA LEU A 22 2.79 -0.37 -6.03
C LEU A 22 2.09 -1.65 -6.46
N LEU A 23 1.22 -1.56 -7.45
CA LEU A 23 0.48 -2.70 -7.97
C LEU A 23 1.03 -3.09 -9.35
N SER A 24 0.96 -4.38 -9.65
CA SER A 24 1.22 -4.86 -11.00
C SER A 24 0.21 -4.25 -11.97
N ASN A 25 0.65 -3.95 -13.18
CA ASN A 25 -0.24 -3.43 -14.22
C ASN A 25 -1.35 -4.42 -14.58
N ASP A 26 -1.21 -5.69 -14.21
CA ASP A 26 -2.25 -6.68 -14.42
C ASP A 26 -3.54 -6.35 -13.69
N VAL A 27 -3.48 -5.48 -12.68
CA VAL A 27 -4.69 -5.01 -11.99
C VAL A 27 -5.64 -4.32 -12.95
N LEU A 28 -5.14 -3.81 -14.07
CA LEU A 28 -5.97 -3.16 -15.08
C LEU A 28 -6.92 -4.13 -15.78
N TYR A 29 -6.70 -5.44 -15.67
CA TYR A 29 -7.65 -6.43 -16.19
C TYR A 29 -8.86 -6.59 -15.25
N GLU A 30 -8.83 -5.99 -14.06
CA GLU A 30 -9.94 -6.05 -13.12
C GLU A 30 -10.92 -4.92 -13.43
N PRO A 31 -12.15 -5.23 -13.86
CA PRO A 31 -13.12 -4.18 -14.20
C PRO A 31 -13.43 -3.26 -13.04
N LYS A 32 -13.46 -3.79 -11.81
CA LYS A 32 -13.74 -2.98 -10.62
C LYS A 32 -12.65 -1.94 -10.37
N PHE A 33 -11.40 -2.32 -10.63
CA PHE A 33 -10.30 -1.38 -10.47
C PHE A 33 -10.41 -0.24 -11.48
N ARG A 34 -10.68 -0.56 -12.72
CA ARG A 34 -10.84 0.47 -13.77
C ARG A 34 -12.03 1.36 -13.50
N LYS A 35 -13.12 0.80 -12.98
CA LYS A 35 -14.30 1.58 -12.65
C LYS A 35 -14.02 2.56 -11.53
N ALA A 36 -13.21 2.16 -10.55
CA ALA A 36 -12.83 3.03 -9.43
C ALA A 36 -11.81 4.09 -9.84
N ASN A 37 -11.14 3.90 -10.98
CA ASN A 37 -10.07 4.81 -11.44
C ASN A 37 -10.35 5.21 -12.90
N PRO A 38 -11.47 5.92 -13.16
CA PRO A 38 -11.86 6.22 -14.54
C PRO A 38 -10.89 7.16 -15.26
N ASP A 39 -10.14 7.95 -14.50
CA ASP A 39 -9.17 8.90 -15.07
C ASP A 39 -7.75 8.34 -15.05
N TYR A 40 -7.61 7.02 -15.05
CA TYR A 40 -6.31 6.40 -15.01
C TYR A 40 -5.43 6.87 -16.19
N ASP A 41 -4.22 7.26 -15.83
CA ASP A 41 -3.22 7.70 -16.81
C ASP A 41 -2.23 6.55 -17.04
N PRO A 42 -2.17 5.97 -18.26
CA PRO A 42 -1.26 4.85 -18.53
C PRO A 42 0.21 5.16 -18.32
N SER A 43 0.58 6.44 -18.30
CA SER A 43 1.98 6.83 -18.07
C SER A 43 2.36 6.74 -16.59
N ARG A 44 1.40 6.47 -15.70
CA ARG A 44 1.64 6.43 -14.26
C ARG A 44 1.48 5.01 -13.73
N PRO A 45 2.18 4.68 -12.63
CA PRO A 45 2.01 3.35 -12.04
C PRO A 45 0.65 3.19 -11.40
N CYS A 46 0.20 1.94 -11.31
CA CYS A 46 -0.99 1.61 -10.56
C CYS A 46 -0.62 1.52 -9.08
N VAL A 47 -1.38 2.21 -8.24
CA VAL A 47 -1.09 2.22 -6.80
C VAL A 47 -2.36 2.06 -5.99
N TYR A 48 -2.19 1.59 -4.76
CA TYR A 48 -3.24 1.56 -3.76
C TYR A 48 -2.80 2.42 -2.59
N VAL A 49 -3.66 3.32 -2.17
CA VAL A 49 -3.39 4.21 -1.03
C VAL A 49 -4.31 3.80 0.11
N GLY A 50 -3.74 3.59 1.28
CA GLY A 50 -4.51 3.19 2.44
C GLY A 50 -4.09 3.91 3.71
N LEU A 51 -4.91 3.74 4.74
CA LEU A 51 -4.63 4.23 6.08
C LEU A 51 -4.69 3.04 7.03
N SER A 52 -3.85 3.05 8.06
CA SER A 52 -3.81 1.95 9.00
C SER A 52 -3.32 2.41 10.36
N GLY A 53 -3.81 1.77 11.42
CA GLY A 53 -3.23 1.91 12.75
C GLY A 53 -1.97 1.09 12.92
N LEU A 54 -1.70 0.17 12.00
CA LEU A 54 -0.45 -0.61 11.97
C LEU A 54 0.59 0.13 11.15
N SER A 55 1.86 -0.22 11.35
CA SER A 55 2.89 0.31 10.46
C SER A 55 2.61 -0.15 9.03
N PRO A 56 3.08 0.62 8.03
CA PRO A 56 2.88 0.21 6.64
C PRO A 56 3.40 -1.21 6.35
N ASP A 57 4.56 -1.57 6.90
CA ASP A 57 5.15 -2.89 6.67
C ASP A 57 4.26 -4.00 7.22
N GLU A 58 3.75 -3.83 8.43
CA GLU A 58 2.86 -4.81 9.04
C GLU A 58 1.55 -4.92 8.25
N ARG A 59 1.01 -3.79 7.82
CA ARG A 59 -0.24 -3.80 7.09
C ARG A 59 -0.09 -4.45 5.73
N PHE A 60 1.03 -4.18 5.05
CA PHE A 60 1.32 -4.81 3.78
C PHE A 60 1.44 -6.32 3.92
N ASP A 61 2.13 -6.78 4.96
CA ASP A 61 2.25 -8.22 5.22
C ASP A 61 0.88 -8.86 5.44
N LYS A 62 -0.01 -8.19 6.16
CA LYS A 62 -1.36 -8.69 6.39
C LYS A 62 -2.16 -8.75 5.09
N HIS A 63 -2.01 -7.74 4.23
CA HIS A 63 -2.66 -7.78 2.92
C HIS A 63 -2.20 -9.01 2.12
N LYS A 64 -0.90 -9.25 2.08
CA LYS A 64 -0.35 -10.36 1.31
C LYS A 64 -0.74 -11.70 1.92
N ALA A 65 -0.93 -11.75 3.22
CA ALA A 65 -1.38 -12.96 3.92
C ALA A 65 -2.89 -13.19 3.81
N GLY A 66 -3.64 -12.22 3.28
CA GLY A 66 -5.08 -12.34 3.12
C GLY A 66 -5.86 -11.97 4.37
N ILE A 67 -5.23 -11.36 5.39
CA ILE A 67 -5.88 -11.00 6.64
C ILE A 67 -6.52 -9.62 6.48
N LYS A 68 -7.86 -9.57 6.44
CA LYS A 68 -8.63 -8.34 6.21
C LYS A 68 -8.05 -7.56 5.04
N SER A 69 -7.70 -8.28 3.98
CA SER A 69 -6.94 -7.74 2.90
C SER A 69 -7.83 -7.08 1.84
N ASN A 70 -7.23 -6.11 1.15
CA ASN A 70 -7.79 -5.63 -0.10
C ASN A 70 -7.41 -6.60 -1.20
N LYS A 71 -8.37 -6.97 -2.04
CA LYS A 71 -8.15 -7.96 -3.10
C LYS A 71 -7.04 -7.53 -4.05
N PHE A 72 -7.04 -6.24 -4.42
CA PHE A 72 -6.05 -5.76 -5.40
C PHE A 72 -4.64 -5.79 -4.83
N VAL A 73 -4.48 -5.45 -3.55
CA VAL A 73 -3.18 -5.52 -2.90
C VAL A 73 -2.73 -6.96 -2.74
N ARG A 74 -3.63 -7.84 -2.35
CA ARG A 74 -3.29 -9.25 -2.16
C ARG A 74 -2.82 -9.90 -3.46
N LEU A 75 -3.51 -9.63 -4.55
CA LEU A 75 -3.23 -10.28 -5.84
C LEU A 75 -2.16 -9.57 -6.64
N TYR A 76 -2.13 -8.25 -6.59
CA TYR A 76 -1.30 -7.44 -7.48
C TYR A 76 -0.27 -6.57 -6.77
N GLY A 77 -0.26 -6.58 -5.44
CA GLY A 77 0.70 -5.78 -4.67
C GLY A 77 2.13 -6.27 -4.87
N LEU A 78 3.00 -5.36 -5.29
CA LEU A 78 4.41 -5.67 -5.55
C LEU A 78 5.30 -5.24 -4.40
N ARG A 79 5.13 -4.00 -3.92
CA ARG A 79 5.91 -3.47 -2.82
C ARG A 79 5.28 -2.19 -2.29
N LEU A 80 5.67 -1.83 -1.10
CA LEU A 80 5.39 -0.49 -0.58
C LEU A 80 6.25 0.53 -1.32
N MET A 81 5.74 1.76 -1.36
CA MET A 81 6.45 2.89 -1.96
C MET A 81 6.71 3.96 -0.89
N PRO A 82 7.60 3.68 0.08
CA PRO A 82 7.83 4.60 1.21
C PRO A 82 8.30 5.99 0.77
N GLU A 83 8.93 6.07 -0.38
CA GLU A 83 9.36 7.34 -0.93
C GLU A 83 8.21 8.33 -1.12
N LEU A 84 6.97 7.84 -1.20
CA LEU A 84 5.80 8.69 -1.43
C LEU A 84 5.09 9.09 -0.14
N TYR A 85 5.32 8.39 0.99
CA TYR A 85 4.51 8.66 2.18
C TYR A 85 5.28 8.75 3.48
N GLU A 86 6.55 8.36 3.49
CA GLU A 86 7.28 8.21 4.75
C GLU A 86 7.37 9.51 5.54
N VAL A 87 7.49 10.64 4.83
CA VAL A 87 7.60 11.94 5.49
C VAL A 87 6.31 12.36 6.18
N TYR A 88 5.19 11.75 5.84
CA TYR A 88 3.89 12.09 6.41
C TYR A 88 3.53 11.25 7.62
N ASN A 89 4.31 10.23 7.92
CA ASN A 89 3.99 9.27 8.98
C ASN A 89 4.78 9.52 10.24
N PRO A 90 4.17 9.27 11.38
CA PRO A 90 2.73 9.04 11.57
C PRO A 90 1.93 10.33 11.38
N MET A 91 0.70 10.16 10.95
CA MET A 91 -0.18 11.30 10.70
C MET A 91 -0.80 11.83 11.99
#